data_25501048f850fdfe1517cc48856715bb
#
_entry.id   25501048f850fdfe1517cc48856715bb
#
_cell.length_a   1.000
_cell.length_b   1.000
_cell.length_c   1.000
_cell.angle_alpha   90.00
_cell.angle_beta   90.00
_cell.angle_gamma   90.00
#
_symmetry.space_group_name_H-M   'P 1'
#
loop_
_entity.id
_entity.type
_entity.pdbx_description
1 polymer ?
#
loop_
_entity_poly.entity_id
_entity_poly.type
_entity_poly.pdbx_seq_one_letter_code
_entity_poly.pdbx_strand_id
1 'polypeptide(L)'
;MKRRNIYIASTLVLALVLMVGFPTSARPQIHVKVKTPNLYVNIIPSITKIQQMVERVEKGIKIPNFAVPQPNMNSVALRTHILQLPEAPCPKPAKTAKPVKASPLLKAAPAPDLKAAKAAKEKKRKKTIETITSRFTSYAAINSQSWETEDTTKFPISFGQEDMAELIEEELRNIGADNDLIVSRSDYQYVYATIPANCEDVPSIMFMAHMDCTPECVGGEITPIVHRNYNGGDIQLPAGITLSPQMPQDKHLANCVGKTIITSDGSTLLGADDKTGCTILVTLIETILNDKKLKHGDLHFVFSQNEDIGRAADRFEEEYVAGQPDIVIDVDGNDPTAFSVENFTAAARTYRFHGKNAHPGNGFYTKYGDALTAASYFIGQLPPETHPSASKDKEGYIHCYSVSHPTDEMGNEITEDYLVKVRLRYFDAQDGDTFRQLLDEASKLTAKAFPYVMIDADPEVMQYENVAYTMYPGLCDLIIKAAEKEGVKLTPRSERGGTTAAMLAAKGQKGGPCLYSGQQAEHSIYEWTCAEDMYQMVMVARSIIETVANQ
;
A
#
# COMPACT_ATOMS: atom_id res chain seq x y z
N MET A 1 15.06 2.93 35.39
CA MET A 1 15.54 2.50 34.07
C MET A 1 16.93 1.86 34.08
N LYS A 2 18.00 2.47 34.66
CA LYS A 2 19.36 1.89 34.63
C LYS A 2 19.51 0.45 35.20
N ARG A 3 18.79 0.06 36.25
CA ARG A 3 18.91 -1.30 36.81
C ARG A 3 18.26 -2.42 35.96
N ARG A 4 17.24 -2.11 35.16
CA ARG A 4 16.59 -3.09 34.26
C ARG A 4 17.43 -3.49 33.05
N ASN A 5 18.16 -2.53 32.50
CA ASN A 5 19.05 -2.80 31.35
C ASN A 5 20.28 -3.63 31.74
N ILE A 6 20.74 -3.53 32.99
CA ILE A 6 21.85 -4.35 33.51
C ILE A 6 21.42 -5.82 33.65
N TYR A 7 20.18 -6.09 34.08
CA TYR A 7 19.67 -7.47 34.20
C TYR A 7 19.51 -8.17 32.86
N ILE A 8 19.04 -7.45 31.82
CA ILE A 8 18.89 -8.01 30.47
C ILE A 8 20.26 -8.29 29.85
N ALA A 9 21.22 -7.38 29.99
CA ALA A 9 22.59 -7.59 29.52
C ALA A 9 23.28 -8.75 30.24
N SER A 10 23.08 -8.90 31.56
CA SER A 10 23.63 -9.99 32.35
C SER A 10 23.05 -11.36 31.98
N THR A 11 21.76 -11.42 31.68
CA THR A 11 21.08 -12.67 31.27
C THR A 11 21.53 -13.10 29.86
N LEU A 12 21.73 -12.15 28.94
CA LEU A 12 22.26 -12.40 27.60
C LEU A 12 23.72 -12.86 27.62
N VAL A 13 24.55 -12.26 28.48
CA VAL A 13 25.96 -12.67 28.66
C VAL A 13 26.04 -14.07 29.30
N LEU A 14 25.17 -14.38 30.26
CA LEU A 14 25.12 -15.72 30.88
C LEU A 14 24.66 -16.80 29.89
N ALA A 15 23.69 -16.47 29.02
CA ALA A 15 23.25 -17.36 27.94
C ALA A 15 24.36 -17.60 26.90
N LEU A 16 25.16 -16.58 26.58
CA LEU A 16 26.30 -16.65 25.68
C LEU A 16 27.43 -17.55 26.25
N VAL A 17 27.73 -17.39 27.54
CA VAL A 17 28.75 -18.20 28.24
C VAL A 17 28.34 -19.68 28.32
N LEU A 18 27.04 -19.95 28.51
CA LEU A 18 26.52 -21.32 28.52
C LEU A 18 26.54 -21.97 27.12
N MET A 19 26.39 -21.19 26.04
CA MET A 19 26.43 -21.74 24.67
C MET A 19 27.86 -22.11 24.20
N VAL A 20 28.88 -21.41 24.69
CA VAL A 20 30.28 -21.65 24.29
C VAL A 20 30.87 -22.91 24.97
N GLY A 21 30.31 -23.31 26.12
CA GLY A 21 30.81 -24.45 26.89
C GLY A 21 30.28 -25.85 26.48
N PHE A 22 29.34 -25.96 25.51
CA PHE A 22 28.75 -27.23 25.12
C PHE A 22 29.06 -27.61 23.66
N PRO A 23 29.32 -28.90 23.36
CA PRO A 23 29.44 -29.35 21.97
C PRO A 23 28.12 -29.13 21.22
N THR A 24 28.20 -28.87 19.93
CA THR A 24 27.07 -28.47 19.06
C THR A 24 25.86 -29.42 19.08
N SER A 25 26.07 -30.70 19.39
CA SER A 25 25.03 -31.74 19.50
C SER A 25 24.26 -31.75 20.83
N ALA A 26 24.68 -30.97 21.83
CA ALA A 26 24.13 -30.98 23.19
C ALA A 26 23.66 -29.59 23.68
N ARG A 27 23.52 -28.61 22.81
CA ARG A 27 23.12 -27.24 23.19
C ARG A 27 21.62 -27.19 23.55
N PRO A 28 21.25 -26.73 24.76
CA PRO A 28 19.84 -26.58 25.11
C PRO A 28 19.19 -25.44 24.31
N GLN A 29 17.98 -25.67 23.83
CA GLN A 29 17.15 -24.57 23.27
C GLN A 29 16.68 -23.70 24.44
N ILE A 30 17.18 -22.46 24.49
CA ILE A 30 16.79 -21.50 25.52
C ILE A 30 15.69 -20.60 24.93
N HIS A 31 14.45 -20.83 25.37
CA HIS A 31 13.34 -19.93 25.07
C HIS A 31 13.24 -18.84 26.14
N VAL A 32 13.56 -17.59 25.78
CA VAL A 32 13.39 -16.44 26.66
C VAL A 32 12.02 -15.80 26.40
N LYS A 33 11.04 -16.05 27.28
CA LYS A 33 9.75 -15.36 27.26
C LYS A 33 9.90 -13.99 27.92
N VAL A 34 9.90 -12.90 27.13
CA VAL A 34 9.89 -11.51 27.64
C VAL A 34 8.46 -10.99 27.59
N LYS A 35 7.85 -10.80 28.77
CA LYS A 35 6.50 -10.21 28.90
C LYS A 35 6.59 -8.68 28.99
N THR A 36 6.71 -7.96 27.86
CA THR A 36 6.37 -6.53 27.77
C THR A 36 6.21 -6.14 26.29
N PRO A 37 5.12 -5.42 25.91
CA PRO A 37 4.74 -5.17 24.51
C PRO A 37 5.66 -4.24 23.71
N ASN A 38 6.55 -3.47 24.33
CA ASN A 38 7.32 -2.41 23.66
C ASN A 38 8.81 -2.70 23.50
N LEU A 39 9.27 -3.96 23.57
CA LEU A 39 10.71 -4.28 23.47
C LEU A 39 11.06 -5.20 22.29
N TYR A 40 10.12 -5.50 21.42
CA TYR A 40 10.33 -6.46 20.32
C TYR A 40 11.13 -5.88 19.13
N VAL A 41 11.12 -4.57 18.95
CA VAL A 41 11.60 -3.93 17.70
C VAL A 41 13.13 -3.93 17.54
N ASN A 42 13.92 -4.07 18.60
CA ASN A 42 15.38 -3.90 18.51
C ASN A 42 16.24 -5.12 18.91
N ILE A 43 15.66 -6.28 19.16
CA ILE A 43 16.43 -7.44 19.65
C ILE A 43 16.82 -8.40 18.53
N ILE A 44 16.02 -8.54 17.48
CA ILE A 44 16.24 -9.53 16.40
C ILE A 44 17.51 -9.23 15.58
N PRO A 45 17.77 -8.00 15.11
CA PRO A 45 19.01 -7.68 14.41
C PRO A 45 20.25 -7.87 15.29
N SER A 46 20.11 -7.65 16.60
CA SER A 46 21.20 -7.84 17.57
C SER A 46 21.50 -9.33 17.79
N ILE A 47 20.50 -10.21 17.76
CA ILE A 47 20.67 -11.66 17.90
C ILE A 47 21.36 -12.23 16.67
N THR A 48 20.98 -11.83 15.46
CA THR A 48 21.63 -12.26 14.21
C THR A 48 23.08 -11.82 14.14
N LYS A 49 23.39 -10.56 14.54
CA LYS A 49 24.76 -10.07 14.65
C LYS A 49 25.57 -10.84 15.69
N ILE A 50 24.96 -11.19 16.82
CA ILE A 50 25.61 -12.02 17.86
C ILE A 50 25.90 -13.43 17.35
N GLN A 51 24.99 -14.04 16.62
CA GLN A 51 25.20 -15.36 16.00
C GLN A 51 26.36 -15.32 14.99
N GLN A 52 26.43 -14.32 14.13
CA GLN A 52 27.52 -14.11 13.19
C GLN A 52 28.86 -13.84 13.90
N MET A 53 28.86 -13.18 15.05
CA MET A 53 30.06 -12.98 15.87
C MET A 53 30.53 -14.29 16.53
N VAL A 54 29.60 -15.13 17.02
CA VAL A 54 29.92 -16.46 17.57
C VAL A 54 30.57 -17.34 16.50
N GLU A 55 30.00 -17.39 15.28
CA GLU A 55 30.61 -18.13 14.16
C GLU A 55 32.01 -17.64 13.79
N ARG A 56 32.28 -16.32 13.91
CA ARG A 56 33.62 -15.75 13.66
C ARG A 56 34.62 -16.11 14.73
N VAL A 57 34.19 -16.16 15.99
CA VAL A 57 35.05 -16.62 17.11
C VAL A 57 35.37 -18.11 16.97
N GLU A 58 34.42 -18.94 16.62
CA GLU A 58 34.61 -20.39 16.37
C GLU A 58 35.58 -20.62 15.19
N LYS A 59 35.66 -19.70 14.21
CA LYS A 59 36.63 -19.74 13.09
C LYS A 59 37.97 -19.08 13.42
N GLY A 60 38.22 -18.69 14.69
CA GLY A 60 39.50 -18.10 15.12
C GLY A 60 39.78 -16.68 14.61
N ILE A 61 38.77 -15.94 14.16
CA ILE A 61 38.91 -14.58 13.64
C ILE A 61 38.84 -13.57 14.81
N LYS A 62 39.89 -12.74 15.00
CA LYS A 62 39.90 -11.69 16.02
C LYS A 62 38.86 -10.61 15.72
N ILE A 63 38.01 -10.29 16.71
CA ILE A 63 37.00 -9.23 16.63
C ILE A 63 37.64 -7.89 17.04
N PRO A 64 37.46 -6.79 16.28
CA PRO A 64 37.88 -5.45 16.70
C PRO A 64 37.08 -4.96 17.92
N ASN A 65 37.75 -4.17 18.81
CA ASN A 65 37.09 -3.56 19.96
C ASN A 65 35.94 -2.63 19.53
N PHE A 66 34.72 -2.95 19.97
CA PHE A 66 33.54 -2.12 19.79
C PHE A 66 33.49 -1.03 20.86
N ALA A 67 33.62 0.24 20.45
CA ALA A 67 33.27 1.38 21.29
C ALA A 67 31.76 1.58 21.26
N VAL A 68 31.10 1.46 22.42
CA VAL A 68 29.66 1.76 22.55
C VAL A 68 29.48 3.28 22.51
N PRO A 69 28.70 3.86 21.59
CA PRO A 69 28.42 5.28 21.61
C PRO A 69 27.66 5.67 22.88
N GLN A 70 28.19 6.63 23.65
CA GLN A 70 27.48 7.23 24.77
C GLN A 70 26.44 8.21 24.22
N PRO A 71 25.17 8.20 24.67
CA PRO A 71 24.19 9.20 24.27
C PRO A 71 24.58 10.57 24.84
N ASN A 72 24.68 11.54 23.95
CA ASN A 72 24.98 12.93 24.29
C ASN A 72 23.74 13.60 24.88
N MET A 73 23.72 13.73 26.22
CA MET A 73 22.67 14.42 26.98
C MET A 73 23.10 15.87 27.24
N ASN A 74 23.07 16.72 26.23
CA ASN A 74 23.13 18.16 26.48
C ASN A 74 22.36 18.92 25.41
N SER A 75 21.48 19.77 25.91
CA SER A 75 20.80 20.91 25.30
C SER A 75 19.35 20.70 24.86
N VAL A 76 18.46 20.82 25.84
CA VAL A 76 17.17 21.49 25.63
C VAL A 76 17.21 22.76 26.46
N ALA A 77 17.47 23.90 25.81
CA ALA A 77 17.22 25.23 26.36
C ALA A 77 16.41 26.01 25.31
N LEU A 78 15.11 26.10 25.54
CA LEU A 78 14.26 27.07 24.84
C LEU A 78 14.80 28.50 25.16
N ARG A 79 15.15 29.24 24.12
CA ARG A 79 15.24 30.72 24.16
C ARG A 79 14.36 31.29 23.05
N THR A 80 13.21 31.82 23.45
CA THR A 80 12.42 32.77 22.67
C THR A 80 13.18 34.08 22.53
N HIS A 81 13.60 34.43 21.33
CA HIS A 81 14.02 35.78 20.98
C HIS A 81 13.10 36.32 19.89
N ILE A 82 12.31 37.33 20.29
CA ILE A 82 11.57 38.21 19.36
C ILE A 82 12.64 39.10 18.73
N LEU A 83 12.89 38.95 17.44
CA LEU A 83 13.70 39.88 16.64
C LEU A 83 12.77 40.91 16.00
N GLN A 84 12.88 42.16 16.43
CA GLN A 84 12.37 43.33 15.72
C GLN A 84 13.23 43.53 14.45
N LEU A 85 12.58 43.55 13.29
CA LEU A 85 13.20 43.91 12.01
C LEU A 85 13.32 45.43 11.89
N PRO A 86 14.48 45.99 11.46
CA PRO A 86 14.60 47.41 11.14
C PRO A 86 13.99 47.75 9.79
N GLU A 87 13.28 48.88 9.72
CA GLU A 87 12.71 49.45 8.50
C GLU A 87 13.79 49.74 7.46
N ALA A 88 13.53 49.32 6.20
CA ALA A 88 14.39 49.60 5.06
C ALA A 88 14.18 51.03 4.52
N PRO A 89 15.24 51.78 4.18
CA PRO A 89 15.09 53.13 3.64
C PRO A 89 14.69 53.11 2.16
N CYS A 90 13.80 54.06 1.84
CA CYS A 90 13.26 54.33 0.52
C CYS A 90 14.35 54.66 -0.52
N PRO A 91 14.37 54.09 -1.74
CA PRO A 91 15.38 54.40 -2.75
C PRO A 91 15.11 55.75 -3.43
N LYS A 92 16.18 56.56 -3.59
CA LYS A 92 16.17 57.83 -4.34
C LYS A 92 16.09 57.57 -5.85
N PRO A 93 15.50 58.48 -6.63
CA PRO A 93 15.29 58.29 -8.08
C PRO A 93 16.62 58.33 -8.86
N ALA A 94 16.76 57.39 -9.78
CA ALA A 94 17.94 57.23 -10.62
C ALA A 94 18.01 58.32 -11.72
N LYS A 95 19.22 58.82 -11.95
CA LYS A 95 19.54 59.79 -13.00
C LYS A 95 19.44 59.13 -14.39
N THR A 96 18.89 59.87 -15.33
CA THR A 96 18.71 59.57 -16.77
C THR A 96 19.99 58.99 -17.40
N ALA A 97 19.88 57.80 -18.00
CA ALA A 97 20.95 57.15 -18.75
C ALA A 97 21.04 57.71 -20.18
N LYS A 98 22.29 57.87 -20.67
CA LYS A 98 22.62 58.26 -22.05
C LYS A 98 22.20 57.16 -23.06
N PRO A 99 21.86 57.50 -24.32
CA PRO A 99 21.45 56.53 -25.31
C PRO A 99 22.60 55.54 -25.66
N VAL A 100 22.30 54.24 -25.54
CA VAL A 100 23.19 53.17 -25.95
C VAL A 100 23.09 52.99 -27.48
N LYS A 101 24.23 52.94 -28.17
CA LYS A 101 24.32 52.60 -29.60
C LYS A 101 23.75 51.22 -29.85
N ALA A 102 22.88 51.12 -30.86
CA ALA A 102 22.33 49.84 -31.31
C ALA A 102 23.42 48.86 -31.69
N SER A 103 23.45 47.70 -31.02
CA SER A 103 24.24 46.53 -31.38
C SER A 103 23.66 45.86 -32.66
N PRO A 104 24.47 45.21 -33.47
CA PRO A 104 24.01 44.54 -34.70
C PRO A 104 22.98 43.46 -34.36
N LEU A 105 21.89 43.39 -35.11
CA LEU A 105 20.87 42.34 -35.07
C LEU A 105 21.53 40.95 -35.04
N LEU A 106 21.42 40.25 -33.92
CA LEU A 106 21.67 38.82 -33.86
C LEU A 106 20.70 38.15 -34.84
N LYS A 107 21.24 37.45 -35.82
CA LYS A 107 20.44 36.60 -36.73
C LYS A 107 19.61 35.68 -35.89
N ALA A 108 18.29 35.76 -36.02
CA ALA A 108 17.38 34.82 -35.38
C ALA A 108 17.79 33.40 -35.72
N ALA A 109 17.90 32.54 -34.68
CA ALA A 109 18.10 31.13 -34.89
C ALA A 109 16.97 30.58 -35.77
N PRO A 110 17.24 29.65 -36.69
CA PRO A 110 16.19 29.08 -37.54
C PRO A 110 15.11 28.47 -36.64
N ALA A 111 13.85 28.75 -36.98
CA ALA A 111 12.70 28.19 -36.25
C ALA A 111 12.84 26.65 -36.19
N PRO A 112 12.60 26.01 -35.04
CA PRO A 112 12.75 24.58 -34.91
C PRO A 112 11.85 23.86 -35.90
N ASP A 113 12.41 22.85 -36.60
CA ASP A 113 11.65 22.00 -37.53
C ASP A 113 10.59 21.21 -36.74
N LEU A 114 9.36 21.74 -36.68
CA LEU A 114 8.21 21.17 -35.99
C LEU A 114 7.91 19.73 -36.44
N LYS A 115 8.25 19.38 -37.69
CA LYS A 115 8.06 18.05 -38.26
C LYS A 115 9.08 17.06 -37.68
N ALA A 116 10.34 17.48 -37.62
CA ALA A 116 11.41 16.69 -37.00
C ALA A 116 11.17 16.50 -35.48
N ALA A 117 10.71 17.54 -34.76
CA ALA A 117 10.37 17.48 -33.33
C ALA A 117 9.21 16.50 -33.06
N LYS A 118 8.14 16.53 -33.88
CA LYS A 118 7.03 15.58 -33.78
C LYS A 118 7.49 14.13 -34.03
N ALA A 119 8.30 13.91 -35.04
CA ALA A 119 8.84 12.59 -35.37
C ALA A 119 9.73 12.05 -34.26
N ALA A 120 10.56 12.88 -33.64
CA ALA A 120 11.38 12.51 -32.47
C ALA A 120 10.55 12.16 -31.24
N LYS A 121 9.49 12.95 -30.96
CA LYS A 121 8.55 12.67 -29.85
C LYS A 121 7.84 11.33 -30.06
N GLU A 122 7.35 11.05 -31.26
CA GLU A 122 6.69 9.79 -31.59
C GLU A 122 7.64 8.59 -31.51
N LYS A 123 8.89 8.75 -31.95
CA LYS A 123 9.93 7.71 -31.80
C LYS A 123 10.21 7.41 -30.34
N LYS A 124 10.31 8.45 -29.50
CA LYS A 124 10.51 8.29 -28.03
C LYS A 124 9.30 7.56 -27.42
N ARG A 125 8.07 7.99 -27.76
CA ARG A 125 6.83 7.36 -27.31
C ARG A 125 6.81 5.85 -27.61
N LYS A 126 7.07 5.47 -28.87
CA LYS A 126 7.11 4.05 -29.28
C LYS A 126 8.16 3.26 -28.52
N LYS A 127 9.35 3.83 -28.32
CA LYS A 127 10.40 3.18 -27.53
C LYS A 127 9.96 2.95 -26.08
N THR A 128 9.33 3.95 -25.45
CA THR A 128 8.84 3.81 -24.07
C THR A 128 7.73 2.77 -23.96
N ILE A 129 6.79 2.71 -24.92
CA ILE A 129 5.74 1.67 -24.94
C ILE A 129 6.35 0.27 -25.05
N GLU A 130 7.40 0.11 -25.86
CA GLU A 130 8.12 -1.17 -25.97
C GLU A 130 8.82 -1.54 -24.66
N THR A 131 9.43 -0.58 -23.97
CA THR A 131 10.00 -0.79 -22.63
C THR A 131 8.92 -1.19 -21.62
N ILE A 132 7.77 -0.50 -21.60
CA ILE A 132 6.61 -0.84 -20.77
C ILE A 132 6.13 -2.27 -21.05
N THR A 133 5.98 -2.63 -22.32
CA THR A 133 5.55 -3.99 -22.72
C THR A 133 6.51 -5.05 -22.19
N SER A 134 7.82 -4.83 -22.38
CA SER A 134 8.85 -5.77 -21.91
C SER A 134 8.91 -5.85 -20.38
N ARG A 135 8.88 -4.71 -19.69
CA ARG A 135 8.88 -4.62 -18.22
C ARG A 135 7.68 -5.34 -17.63
N PHE A 136 6.48 -5.01 -18.09
CA PHE A 136 5.27 -5.63 -17.61
C PHE A 136 5.26 -7.15 -17.84
N THR A 137 5.65 -7.62 -19.03
CA THR A 137 5.68 -9.08 -19.29
C THR A 137 6.68 -9.81 -18.39
N SER A 138 7.80 -9.16 -18.02
CA SER A 138 8.75 -9.73 -17.06
C SER A 138 8.16 -9.81 -15.65
N TYR A 139 7.45 -8.78 -15.20
CA TYR A 139 6.78 -8.77 -13.91
C TYR A 139 5.62 -9.77 -13.85
N ALA A 140 4.78 -9.80 -14.89
CA ALA A 140 3.64 -10.70 -14.98
C ALA A 140 4.04 -12.19 -14.96
N ALA A 141 5.23 -12.54 -15.48
CA ALA A 141 5.72 -13.91 -15.47
C ALA A 141 6.04 -14.45 -14.07
N ILE A 142 6.18 -13.59 -13.06
CA ILE A 142 6.40 -13.99 -11.66
C ILE A 142 5.04 -14.22 -10.99
N ASN A 143 4.78 -15.41 -10.49
CA ASN A 143 3.61 -15.67 -9.65
C ASN A 143 3.84 -15.15 -8.23
N SER A 144 3.38 -13.95 -7.95
CA SER A 144 3.51 -13.29 -6.65
C SER A 144 2.22 -13.29 -5.83
N GLN A 145 1.35 -14.29 -6.02
CA GLN A 145 0.09 -14.38 -5.27
C GLN A 145 0.32 -14.34 -3.76
N SER A 146 -0.45 -13.50 -3.08
CA SER A 146 -0.64 -13.54 -1.64
C SER A 146 -1.74 -14.54 -1.27
N TRP A 147 -1.82 -14.94 -0.01
CA TRP A 147 -2.93 -15.75 0.52
C TRP A 147 -3.14 -15.46 2.00
N GLU A 148 -4.38 -15.59 2.44
CA GLU A 148 -4.70 -15.42 3.85
C GLU A 148 -3.97 -16.48 4.71
N THR A 149 -3.43 -16.05 5.83
CA THR A 149 -2.81 -16.92 6.83
C THR A 149 -3.14 -16.43 8.24
N GLU A 150 -3.35 -17.36 9.15
CA GLU A 150 -3.46 -17.03 10.58
C GLU A 150 -2.10 -16.66 11.20
N ASP A 151 -1.00 -17.05 10.57
CA ASP A 151 0.34 -16.68 10.99
C ASP A 151 0.69 -15.27 10.53
N THR A 152 0.32 -14.29 11.36
CA THR A 152 0.61 -12.86 11.11
C THR A 152 2.10 -12.51 11.21
N THR A 153 2.96 -13.46 11.58
CA THR A 153 4.42 -13.25 11.65
C THR A 153 5.09 -13.46 10.28
N LYS A 154 4.44 -14.17 9.36
CA LYS A 154 4.93 -14.32 7.99
C LYS A 154 4.75 -13.05 7.20
N PHE A 155 5.85 -12.56 6.61
CA PHE A 155 5.83 -11.41 5.75
C PHE A 155 7.14 -11.34 4.92
N PRO A 156 7.11 -11.29 3.60
CA PRO A 156 5.93 -11.47 2.74
C PRO A 156 5.34 -12.88 2.86
N ILE A 157 4.15 -13.10 2.32
CA ILE A 157 3.46 -14.38 2.46
C ILE A 157 3.92 -15.40 1.41
N SER A 158 4.41 -14.95 0.25
CA SER A 158 4.92 -15.84 -0.80
C SER A 158 6.32 -15.47 -1.28
N PHE A 159 7.07 -16.46 -1.75
CA PHE A 159 8.39 -16.25 -2.35
C PHE A 159 8.32 -15.44 -3.65
N GLY A 160 7.24 -15.55 -4.43
CA GLY A 160 7.07 -14.74 -5.64
C GLY A 160 7.00 -13.24 -5.37
N GLN A 161 6.57 -12.82 -4.18
CA GLN A 161 6.65 -11.41 -3.77
C GLN A 161 8.09 -10.99 -3.48
N GLU A 162 8.93 -11.89 -2.92
CA GLU A 162 10.36 -11.65 -2.74
C GLU A 162 11.06 -11.52 -4.10
N ASP A 163 10.74 -12.42 -5.05
CA ASP A 163 11.29 -12.40 -6.41
C ASP A 163 10.90 -11.09 -7.15
N MET A 164 9.66 -10.61 -6.97
CA MET A 164 9.21 -9.32 -7.52
C MET A 164 9.98 -8.15 -6.90
N ALA A 165 10.16 -8.15 -5.58
CA ALA A 165 10.89 -7.11 -4.88
C ALA A 165 12.36 -7.05 -5.33
N GLU A 166 13.01 -8.21 -5.49
CA GLU A 166 14.38 -8.30 -5.99
C GLU A 166 14.50 -7.76 -7.41
N LEU A 167 13.60 -8.15 -8.30
CA LEU A 167 13.59 -7.69 -9.70
C LEU A 167 13.39 -6.18 -9.81
N ILE A 168 12.44 -5.60 -9.06
CA ILE A 168 12.18 -4.16 -9.05
C ILE A 168 13.38 -3.42 -8.45
N GLU A 169 13.94 -3.89 -7.33
CA GLU A 169 15.14 -3.28 -6.72
C GLU A 169 16.31 -3.26 -7.69
N GLU A 170 16.60 -4.40 -8.36
CA GLU A 170 17.70 -4.51 -9.32
C GLU A 170 17.49 -3.55 -10.51
N GLU A 171 16.27 -3.49 -11.06
CA GLU A 171 15.96 -2.59 -12.16
C GLU A 171 16.10 -1.11 -11.75
N LEU A 172 15.60 -0.71 -10.58
CA LEU A 172 15.72 0.65 -10.06
C LEU A 172 17.18 1.03 -9.80
N ARG A 173 18.00 0.14 -9.27
CA ARG A 173 19.44 0.38 -9.08
C ARG A 173 20.16 0.57 -10.41
N ASN A 174 19.78 -0.20 -11.44
CA ASN A 174 20.34 -0.05 -12.79
C ASN A 174 19.92 1.28 -13.43
N ILE A 175 18.64 1.69 -13.30
CA ILE A 175 18.13 2.99 -13.77
C ILE A 175 18.82 4.15 -13.04
N GLY A 176 19.07 4.00 -11.75
CA GLY A 176 19.64 5.02 -10.89
C GLY A 176 21.17 5.11 -10.90
N ALA A 177 21.88 4.21 -11.59
CA ALA A 177 23.34 4.07 -11.48
C ALA A 177 24.14 5.37 -11.73
N ASP A 178 23.62 6.26 -12.59
CA ASP A 178 24.24 7.54 -12.94
C ASP A 178 23.43 8.76 -12.43
N ASN A 179 22.53 8.55 -11.45
CA ASN A 179 21.60 9.58 -10.95
C ASN A 179 21.48 9.49 -9.42
N ASP A 180 20.89 10.52 -8.81
CA ASP A 180 20.70 10.62 -7.36
C ASP A 180 19.46 9.81 -6.86
N LEU A 181 19.17 8.64 -7.45
CA LEU A 181 18.10 7.76 -7.01
C LEU A 181 18.55 6.97 -5.78
N ILE A 182 17.82 7.10 -4.69
CA ILE A 182 18.01 6.33 -3.45
C ILE A 182 17.07 5.13 -3.51
N VAL A 183 17.60 3.92 -3.51
CA VAL A 183 16.83 2.67 -3.54
C VAL A 183 17.13 1.85 -2.31
N SER A 184 16.09 1.40 -1.62
CA SER A 184 16.16 0.56 -0.44
C SER A 184 15.13 -0.57 -0.52
N ARG A 185 15.47 -1.74 0.01
CA ARG A 185 14.54 -2.84 0.24
C ARG A 185 14.54 -3.16 1.73
N SER A 186 13.36 -3.20 2.35
CA SER A 186 13.24 -3.49 3.78
C SER A 186 13.38 -4.98 4.06
N ASP A 187 13.56 -5.34 5.34
CA ASP A 187 13.57 -6.74 5.80
C ASP A 187 12.23 -7.47 5.49
N TYR A 188 11.17 -6.70 5.28
CA TYR A 188 9.83 -7.19 4.91
C TYR A 188 9.56 -7.17 3.40
N GLN A 189 10.60 -6.93 2.58
CA GLN A 189 10.55 -6.96 1.12
C GLN A 189 9.73 -5.84 0.46
N TYR A 190 9.39 -4.75 1.17
CA TYR A 190 8.96 -3.53 0.49
C TYR A 190 10.14 -2.93 -0.25
N VAL A 191 9.90 -2.44 -1.46
CA VAL A 191 10.90 -1.66 -2.19
C VAL A 191 10.54 -0.19 -2.13
N TYR A 192 11.51 0.62 -1.74
CA TYR A 192 11.38 2.07 -1.64
C TYR A 192 12.37 2.73 -2.60
N ALA A 193 11.91 3.76 -3.32
CA ALA A 193 12.78 4.58 -4.13
C ALA A 193 12.49 6.06 -3.86
N THR A 194 13.54 6.87 -3.76
CA THR A 194 13.40 8.31 -3.54
C THR A 194 14.26 9.09 -4.54
N ILE A 195 13.64 10.04 -5.24
CA ILE A 195 14.32 11.07 -6.02
C ILE A 195 14.31 12.35 -5.17
N PRO A 196 15.48 12.81 -4.65
CA PRO A 196 15.55 14.01 -3.83
C PRO A 196 15.06 15.26 -4.56
N ALA A 197 14.46 16.19 -3.83
CA ALA A 197 13.97 17.46 -4.34
C ALA A 197 15.04 18.21 -5.15
N ASN A 198 14.62 18.80 -6.26
CA ASN A 198 15.45 19.70 -7.06
C ASN A 198 14.95 21.15 -7.05
N CYS A 199 13.91 21.42 -6.25
CA CYS A 199 13.29 22.73 -6.07
C CYS A 199 12.84 22.88 -4.62
N GLU A 200 13.13 24.05 -4.01
CA GLU A 200 12.67 24.40 -2.66
C GLU A 200 11.18 24.73 -2.65
N ASP A 201 10.53 24.57 -1.49
CA ASP A 201 9.12 24.92 -1.26
C ASP A 201 8.08 24.18 -2.14
N VAL A 202 8.45 23.02 -2.70
CA VAL A 202 7.55 22.15 -3.46
C VAL A 202 7.12 20.97 -2.58
N PRO A 203 5.80 20.68 -2.46
CA PRO A 203 5.33 19.52 -1.70
C PRO A 203 5.95 18.20 -2.15
N SER A 204 6.25 17.34 -1.19
CA SER A 204 6.68 15.97 -1.43
C SER A 204 5.52 15.10 -1.91
N ILE A 205 5.79 14.14 -2.80
CA ILE A 205 4.77 13.22 -3.34
C ILE A 205 5.23 11.79 -3.15
N MET A 206 4.35 10.94 -2.62
CA MET A 206 4.54 9.50 -2.57
C MET A 206 3.57 8.81 -3.55
N PHE A 207 4.12 8.04 -4.48
CA PHE A 207 3.37 7.14 -5.35
C PHE A 207 3.50 5.71 -4.87
N MET A 208 2.42 4.93 -4.97
CA MET A 208 2.38 3.55 -4.50
C MET A 208 1.78 2.62 -5.54
N ALA A 209 2.22 1.35 -5.51
CA ALA A 209 1.69 0.22 -6.25
C ALA A 209 1.99 -1.05 -5.46
N HIS A 210 1.22 -2.13 -5.64
CA HIS A 210 1.51 -3.38 -4.96
C HIS A 210 2.11 -4.45 -5.88
N MET A 211 2.89 -5.36 -5.29
CA MET A 211 3.65 -6.39 -6.01
C MET A 211 2.98 -7.76 -6.00
N ASP A 212 2.06 -7.98 -5.07
CA ASP A 212 1.33 -9.24 -4.99
C ASP A 212 0.21 -9.33 -6.03
N CYS A 213 -0.37 -10.50 -6.14
CA CYS A 213 -1.58 -10.75 -6.90
C CYS A 213 -2.58 -11.47 -6.01
N THR A 214 -3.86 -11.37 -6.37
CA THR A 214 -4.97 -11.94 -5.63
C THR A 214 -4.89 -13.46 -5.47
N PRO A 215 -5.26 -14.00 -4.29
CA PRO A 215 -5.50 -15.44 -4.11
C PRO A 215 -6.84 -15.93 -4.68
N GLU A 216 -7.73 -15.01 -5.09
CA GLU A 216 -9.11 -15.35 -5.51
C GLU A 216 -9.18 -16.04 -6.87
N CYS A 217 -8.11 -15.97 -7.66
CA CYS A 217 -8.02 -16.57 -8.98
C CYS A 217 -6.88 -17.59 -9.07
N VAL A 218 -6.95 -18.47 -10.06
CA VAL A 218 -5.90 -19.48 -10.31
C VAL A 218 -4.59 -18.79 -10.70
N GLY A 219 -3.54 -19.04 -9.90
CA GLY A 219 -2.17 -18.69 -10.22
C GLY A 219 -1.39 -19.86 -10.83
N GLY A 220 -0.07 -19.82 -10.73
CA GLY A 220 0.83 -20.85 -11.23
C GLY A 220 1.89 -20.28 -12.18
N GLU A 221 2.24 -21.01 -13.23
CA GLU A 221 3.14 -20.51 -14.26
C GLU A 221 2.37 -19.57 -15.18
N ILE A 222 2.61 -18.27 -15.05
CA ILE A 222 1.94 -17.23 -15.83
C ILE A 222 2.71 -17.02 -17.13
N THR A 223 2.03 -17.17 -18.27
CA THR A 223 2.58 -16.95 -19.59
C THR A 223 1.95 -15.71 -20.24
N PRO A 224 2.58 -14.53 -20.17
CA PRO A 224 2.06 -13.33 -20.81
C PRO A 224 2.09 -13.42 -22.33
N ILE A 225 0.99 -13.04 -22.99
CA ILE A 225 0.86 -13.02 -24.45
C ILE A 225 0.65 -11.58 -24.92
N VAL A 226 1.49 -11.14 -25.87
CA VAL A 226 1.45 -9.77 -26.41
C VAL A 226 0.71 -9.74 -27.75
N HIS A 227 -0.42 -9.08 -27.81
CA HIS A 227 -1.24 -8.88 -29.01
C HIS A 227 -0.99 -7.48 -29.58
N ARG A 228 -0.10 -7.37 -30.55
CA ARG A 228 0.25 -6.08 -31.17
C ARG A 228 -0.74 -5.65 -32.24
N ASN A 229 -0.98 -4.33 -32.36
CA ASN A 229 -1.91 -3.75 -33.32
C ASN A 229 -3.31 -4.40 -33.25
N TYR A 230 -3.85 -4.44 -32.03
CA TYR A 230 -5.18 -5.01 -31.80
C TYR A 230 -6.20 -4.51 -32.84
N ASN A 231 -6.94 -5.43 -33.45
CA ASN A 231 -7.82 -5.15 -34.59
C ASN A 231 -9.25 -4.74 -34.21
N GLY A 232 -9.61 -4.77 -32.91
CA GLY A 232 -10.95 -4.42 -32.41
C GLY A 232 -11.93 -5.60 -32.32
N GLY A 233 -11.52 -6.83 -32.69
CA GLY A 233 -12.32 -8.05 -32.57
C GLY A 233 -12.05 -8.84 -31.30
N ASP A 234 -12.66 -10.02 -31.20
CA ASP A 234 -12.43 -10.94 -30.10
C ASP A 234 -10.99 -11.44 -30.07
N ILE A 235 -10.45 -11.62 -28.85
CA ILE A 235 -9.15 -12.23 -28.60
C ILE A 235 -9.39 -13.64 -28.05
N GLN A 236 -9.01 -14.67 -28.81
CA GLN A 236 -9.08 -16.06 -28.40
C GLN A 236 -7.81 -16.44 -27.66
N LEU A 237 -7.92 -16.82 -26.39
CA LEU A 237 -6.79 -17.27 -25.58
C LEU A 237 -6.59 -18.79 -25.70
N PRO A 238 -5.35 -19.31 -25.55
CA PRO A 238 -5.03 -20.72 -25.70
C PRO A 238 -5.87 -21.67 -24.83
N ALA A 239 -6.22 -21.29 -23.62
CA ALA A 239 -7.07 -22.09 -22.71
C ALA A 239 -8.56 -22.11 -23.08
N GLY A 240 -8.95 -21.50 -24.21
CA GLY A 240 -10.33 -21.48 -24.68
C GLY A 240 -11.17 -20.30 -24.16
N ILE A 241 -10.55 -19.36 -23.46
CA ILE A 241 -11.17 -18.12 -23.02
C ILE A 241 -11.25 -17.13 -24.18
N THR A 242 -12.33 -16.36 -24.25
CA THR A 242 -12.50 -15.29 -25.24
C THR A 242 -12.67 -13.97 -24.52
N LEU A 243 -11.78 -12.99 -24.79
CA LEU A 243 -12.00 -11.60 -24.44
C LEU A 243 -12.72 -10.91 -25.59
N SER A 244 -13.76 -10.15 -25.28
CA SER A 244 -14.59 -9.53 -26.33
C SER A 244 -15.02 -8.11 -25.92
N PRO A 245 -14.88 -7.10 -26.81
CA PRO A 245 -15.36 -5.74 -26.53
C PRO A 245 -16.90 -5.67 -26.35
N GLN A 246 -17.61 -6.76 -26.59
CA GLN A 246 -19.07 -6.87 -26.33
C GLN A 246 -19.36 -7.32 -24.89
N MET A 247 -18.38 -7.86 -24.18
CA MET A 247 -18.55 -8.28 -22.78
C MET A 247 -18.40 -7.08 -21.84
N PRO A 248 -19.21 -7.00 -20.76
CA PRO A 248 -19.18 -5.86 -19.85
C PRO A 248 -17.80 -5.55 -19.24
N GLN A 249 -17.05 -6.58 -18.85
CA GLN A 249 -15.72 -6.47 -18.25
C GLN A 249 -14.63 -6.05 -19.26
N ASP A 250 -14.88 -6.31 -20.57
CA ASP A 250 -13.90 -6.06 -21.64
C ASP A 250 -14.24 -4.83 -22.50
N LYS A 251 -15.22 -4.02 -22.10
CA LYS A 251 -15.71 -2.87 -22.91
C LYS A 251 -14.60 -1.93 -23.34
N HIS A 252 -13.57 -1.77 -22.52
CA HIS A 252 -12.45 -0.89 -22.81
C HIS A 252 -11.62 -1.35 -24.01
N LEU A 253 -11.66 -2.65 -24.38
CA LEU A 253 -11.02 -3.15 -25.60
C LEU A 253 -11.46 -2.36 -26.86
N ALA A 254 -12.70 -1.90 -26.92
CA ALA A 254 -13.18 -1.07 -28.03
C ALA A 254 -12.36 0.22 -28.23
N ASN A 255 -11.73 0.75 -27.17
CA ASN A 255 -10.88 1.93 -27.17
C ASN A 255 -9.40 1.62 -27.43
N CYS A 256 -9.07 0.34 -27.57
CA CYS A 256 -7.69 -0.14 -27.70
C CYS A 256 -7.32 -0.56 -29.13
N VAL A 257 -8.16 -0.27 -30.14
CA VAL A 257 -7.86 -0.59 -31.54
C VAL A 257 -6.55 0.05 -31.99
N GLY A 258 -5.65 -0.76 -32.55
CA GLY A 258 -4.32 -0.34 -32.99
C GLY A 258 -3.27 -0.29 -31.87
N LYS A 259 -3.66 -0.58 -30.63
CA LYS A 259 -2.77 -0.63 -29.45
C LYS A 259 -2.24 -2.04 -29.20
N THR A 260 -1.40 -2.16 -28.18
CA THR A 260 -0.79 -3.42 -27.72
C THR A 260 -1.53 -3.91 -26.48
N ILE A 261 -2.24 -5.04 -26.62
CA ILE A 261 -2.92 -5.72 -25.51
C ILE A 261 -2.02 -6.84 -24.99
N ILE A 262 -2.02 -7.04 -23.67
CA ILE A 262 -1.29 -8.11 -22.99
C ILE A 262 -2.27 -8.91 -22.17
N THR A 263 -2.26 -10.25 -22.30
CA THR A 263 -3.12 -11.20 -21.59
C THR A 263 -2.30 -12.34 -21.02
N SER A 264 -2.88 -13.15 -20.15
CA SER A 264 -2.37 -14.50 -19.88
C SER A 264 -2.75 -15.43 -21.04
N ASP A 265 -2.44 -16.72 -20.92
CA ASP A 265 -2.94 -17.74 -21.85
C ASP A 265 -4.41 -18.14 -21.57
N GLY A 266 -5.02 -17.59 -20.51
CA GLY A 266 -6.37 -17.86 -20.04
C GLY A 266 -6.51 -19.04 -19.09
N SER A 267 -5.40 -19.69 -18.70
CA SER A 267 -5.41 -20.75 -17.68
C SER A 267 -5.16 -20.21 -16.28
N THR A 268 -4.57 -19.00 -16.18
CA THR A 268 -4.24 -18.30 -14.95
C THR A 268 -4.68 -16.85 -15.01
N LEU A 269 -4.68 -16.16 -13.87
CA LEU A 269 -4.66 -14.69 -13.85
C LEU A 269 -3.43 -14.16 -14.61
N LEU A 270 -3.41 -12.87 -14.96
CA LEU A 270 -2.25 -12.20 -15.56
C LEU A 270 -1.39 -11.49 -14.51
N GLY A 271 -2.01 -11.02 -13.42
CA GLY A 271 -1.39 -10.14 -12.44
C GLY A 271 -1.25 -8.70 -12.96
N ALA A 272 -2.21 -8.23 -13.79
CA ALA A 272 -2.27 -6.83 -14.18
C ALA A 272 -2.53 -5.96 -12.95
N ASP A 273 -3.33 -6.44 -12.05
CA ASP A 273 -3.51 -5.99 -10.69
C ASP A 273 -2.36 -6.53 -9.80
N ASP A 274 -1.37 -5.72 -9.26
CA ASP A 274 -1.12 -4.33 -9.70
C ASP A 274 0.31 -4.19 -10.26
N LYS A 275 0.77 -5.20 -11.01
CA LYS A 275 2.06 -5.11 -11.72
C LYS A 275 2.06 -4.06 -12.83
N THR A 276 0.86 -3.61 -13.25
CA THR A 276 0.71 -2.43 -14.13
C THR A 276 1.11 -1.17 -13.41
N GLY A 277 0.67 -0.95 -12.18
CA GLY A 277 1.12 0.16 -11.34
C GLY A 277 2.61 0.10 -11.08
N CYS A 278 3.15 -1.06 -10.71
CA CYS A 278 4.60 -1.26 -10.60
C CYS A 278 5.34 -0.84 -11.88
N THR A 279 4.85 -1.26 -13.06
CA THR A 279 5.42 -0.91 -14.37
C THR A 279 5.37 0.58 -14.64
N ILE A 280 4.24 1.23 -14.31
CA ILE A 280 4.06 2.68 -14.44
C ILE A 280 5.06 3.42 -13.56
N LEU A 281 5.18 3.04 -12.28
CA LEU A 281 6.05 3.74 -11.33
C LEU A 281 7.53 3.61 -11.70
N VAL A 282 8.01 2.43 -12.07
CA VAL A 282 9.41 2.25 -12.52
C VAL A 282 9.68 3.04 -13.82
N THR A 283 8.71 3.08 -14.75
CA THR A 283 8.82 3.89 -15.98
C THR A 283 8.76 5.39 -15.71
N LEU A 284 7.97 5.79 -14.72
CA LEU A 284 7.89 7.18 -14.27
C LEU A 284 9.23 7.64 -13.68
N ILE A 285 9.84 6.85 -12.80
CA ILE A 285 11.18 7.11 -12.24
C ILE A 285 12.20 7.30 -13.37
N GLU A 286 12.26 6.36 -14.32
CA GLU A 286 13.15 6.46 -15.50
C GLU A 286 12.88 7.73 -16.32
N THR A 287 11.61 8.11 -16.47
CA THR A 287 11.20 9.30 -17.22
C THR A 287 11.63 10.59 -16.53
N ILE A 288 11.49 10.68 -15.20
CA ILE A 288 11.87 11.83 -14.37
C ILE A 288 13.39 12.00 -14.38
N LEU A 289 14.13 10.94 -14.13
CA LEU A 289 15.60 10.98 -14.10
C LEU A 289 16.20 11.42 -15.44
N ASN A 290 15.50 11.16 -16.55
CA ASN A 290 15.87 11.61 -17.89
C ASN A 290 15.37 13.01 -18.25
N ASP A 291 14.58 13.67 -17.41
CA ASP A 291 14.06 15.02 -17.62
C ASP A 291 14.62 16.03 -16.59
N LYS A 292 15.86 16.44 -16.79
CA LYS A 292 16.56 17.39 -15.89
C LYS A 292 15.88 18.77 -15.78
N LYS A 293 14.80 19.05 -16.54
CA LYS A 293 14.06 20.32 -16.48
C LYS A 293 12.82 20.24 -15.60
N LEU A 294 12.35 19.04 -15.33
CA LEU A 294 11.20 18.83 -14.44
C LEU A 294 11.56 19.30 -13.03
N LYS A 295 10.78 20.21 -12.49
CA LYS A 295 10.89 20.67 -11.10
C LYS A 295 10.02 19.81 -10.21
N HIS A 296 10.51 19.49 -9.01
CA HIS A 296 9.78 18.67 -8.04
C HIS A 296 10.37 18.82 -6.63
N GLY A 297 9.54 18.58 -5.61
CA GLY A 297 9.95 18.27 -4.25
C GLY A 297 10.49 16.85 -4.14
N ASP A 298 10.60 16.30 -2.94
CA ASP A 298 10.97 14.89 -2.78
C ASP A 298 9.89 13.98 -3.39
N LEU A 299 10.32 13.02 -4.20
CA LEU A 299 9.45 12.03 -4.82
C LEU A 299 9.77 10.66 -4.24
N HIS A 300 8.79 10.07 -3.57
CA HIS A 300 8.88 8.74 -2.98
C HIS A 300 8.05 7.76 -3.79
N PHE A 301 8.56 6.54 -3.95
CA PHE A 301 7.88 5.44 -4.64
C PHE A 301 7.91 4.23 -3.72
N VAL A 302 6.76 3.61 -3.51
CA VAL A 302 6.61 2.46 -2.64
C VAL A 302 5.98 1.31 -3.40
N PHE A 303 6.66 0.17 -3.38
CA PHE A 303 6.15 -1.08 -3.92
C PHE A 303 5.83 -1.99 -2.73
N SER A 304 4.54 -2.16 -2.46
CA SER A 304 4.04 -2.83 -1.26
C SER A 304 3.79 -4.31 -1.48
N GLN A 305 3.54 -5.01 -0.38
CA GLN A 305 3.31 -6.45 -0.28
C GLN A 305 1.92 -6.72 0.28
N ASN A 306 1.30 -7.85 -0.13
CA ASN A 306 0.09 -8.39 0.50
C ASN A 306 -1.10 -7.41 0.51
N GLU A 307 -1.25 -6.58 -0.53
CA GLU A 307 -2.35 -5.63 -0.67
C GLU A 307 -3.68 -6.36 -0.85
N ASP A 308 -3.71 -7.31 -1.76
CA ASP A 308 -4.89 -8.09 -2.16
C ASP A 308 -5.52 -8.91 -1.00
N ILE A 309 -4.80 -9.06 0.10
CA ILE A 309 -5.31 -9.64 1.35
C ILE A 309 -5.45 -8.60 2.47
N GLY A 310 -5.41 -7.30 2.13
CA GLY A 310 -5.64 -6.20 3.07
C GLY A 310 -4.51 -5.94 4.05
N ARG A 311 -3.26 -6.25 3.71
CA ARG A 311 -2.11 -6.16 4.61
C ARG A 311 -0.97 -5.26 4.13
N ALA A 312 -1.22 -4.43 3.11
CA ALA A 312 -0.20 -3.55 2.53
C ALA A 312 0.44 -2.55 3.52
N ALA A 313 -0.26 -2.20 4.61
CA ALA A 313 0.26 -1.28 5.61
C ALA A 313 0.90 -1.97 6.83
N ASP A 314 0.90 -3.30 6.91
CA ASP A 314 1.29 -4.02 8.13
C ASP A 314 2.75 -3.81 8.52
N ARG A 315 3.63 -3.66 7.53
CA ARG A 315 5.08 -3.54 7.70
C ARG A 315 5.68 -2.34 6.96
N PHE A 316 4.83 -1.34 6.68
CA PHE A 316 5.31 -0.08 6.12
C PHE A 316 6.24 0.64 7.12
N GLU A 317 7.35 1.16 6.63
CA GLU A 317 8.40 1.78 7.43
C GLU A 317 8.61 3.24 6.98
N GLU A 318 8.11 4.18 7.80
CA GLU A 318 8.10 5.64 7.51
C GLU A 318 9.49 6.23 7.27
N GLU A 319 10.53 5.62 7.83
CA GLU A 319 11.90 6.09 7.70
C GLU A 319 12.43 6.06 6.27
N TYR A 320 11.88 5.16 5.42
CA TYR A 320 12.27 5.08 4.01
C TYR A 320 11.64 6.15 3.12
N VAL A 321 10.63 6.85 3.62
CA VAL A 321 9.96 7.97 2.92
C VAL A 321 10.12 9.29 3.66
N ALA A 322 11.15 9.41 4.53
CA ALA A 322 11.47 10.59 5.31
C ALA A 322 10.30 11.12 6.18
N GLY A 323 9.51 10.20 6.71
CA GLY A 323 8.35 10.53 7.55
C GLY A 323 7.03 10.51 6.77
N GLN A 324 6.27 11.60 6.83
CA GLN A 324 4.94 11.68 6.22
C GLN A 324 4.98 12.59 4.98
N PRO A 325 4.87 12.04 3.75
CA PRO A 325 4.80 12.83 2.53
C PRO A 325 3.61 13.80 2.54
N ASP A 326 3.72 14.95 1.82
CA ASP A 326 2.63 15.93 1.74
C ASP A 326 1.45 15.40 0.92
N ILE A 327 1.75 14.72 -0.17
CA ILE A 327 0.79 14.16 -1.13
C ILE A 327 1.03 12.65 -1.24
N VAL A 328 -0.05 11.89 -1.20
CA VAL A 328 -0.05 10.44 -1.43
C VAL A 328 -0.93 10.13 -2.63
N ILE A 329 -0.49 9.24 -3.51
CA ILE A 329 -1.21 8.81 -4.72
C ILE A 329 -0.99 7.31 -4.90
N ASP A 330 -2.05 6.55 -4.93
CA ASP A 330 -2.04 5.14 -5.28
C ASP A 330 -2.22 4.96 -6.80
N VAL A 331 -1.62 3.94 -7.39
CA VAL A 331 -1.71 3.66 -8.84
C VAL A 331 -2.16 2.22 -9.02
N ASP A 332 -3.44 1.98 -8.75
CA ASP A 332 -4.05 0.65 -8.61
C ASP A 332 -5.53 0.64 -9.07
N GLY A 333 -5.92 1.60 -9.90
CA GLY A 333 -7.31 1.72 -10.36
C GLY A 333 -7.56 0.99 -11.67
N ASN A 334 -8.84 0.63 -11.91
CA ASN A 334 -9.28 -0.15 -13.06
C ASN A 334 -10.10 0.65 -14.11
N ASP A 335 -10.41 1.93 -13.87
CA ASP A 335 -11.21 2.76 -14.79
C ASP A 335 -10.36 3.84 -15.49
N PRO A 336 -10.15 3.75 -16.82
CA PRO A 336 -9.36 4.71 -17.58
C PRO A 336 -9.95 6.11 -17.65
N THR A 337 -11.20 6.31 -17.20
CA THR A 337 -11.92 7.59 -17.26
C THR A 337 -12.16 8.22 -15.91
N ALA A 338 -11.78 7.54 -14.84
CA ALA A 338 -12.02 7.98 -13.48
C ALA A 338 -10.80 7.74 -12.57
N PHE A 339 -10.83 8.34 -11.40
CA PHE A 339 -9.91 8.06 -10.30
C PHE A 339 -10.68 8.14 -8.98
N SER A 340 -10.34 7.30 -8.02
CA SER A 340 -11.04 7.32 -6.74
C SER A 340 -10.47 8.41 -5.84
N VAL A 341 -11.37 9.15 -5.16
CA VAL A 341 -11.03 10.27 -4.28
C VAL A 341 -11.52 10.07 -2.86
N GLU A 342 -12.30 9.04 -2.67
CA GLU A 342 -12.82 8.62 -1.38
C GLU A 342 -13.22 7.13 -1.44
N ASN A 343 -13.16 6.49 -0.32
CA ASN A 343 -13.51 5.09 -0.16
C ASN A 343 -14.27 4.87 1.16
N PHE A 344 -14.82 3.68 1.37
CA PHE A 344 -15.31 3.32 2.69
C PHE A 344 -14.20 3.43 3.74
N THR A 345 -14.58 3.87 4.94
CA THR A 345 -13.89 3.44 6.15
C THR A 345 -14.33 2.03 6.47
N ALA A 346 -13.38 1.15 6.76
CA ALA A 346 -13.61 -0.24 7.06
C ALA A 346 -13.16 -0.58 8.48
N ALA A 347 -14.09 -1.01 9.30
CA ALA A 347 -13.81 -1.50 10.63
C ALA A 347 -14.35 -2.93 10.80
N ALA A 348 -13.72 -3.68 11.70
CA ALA A 348 -14.15 -5.03 12.05
C ALA A 348 -14.17 -5.20 13.56
N ARG A 349 -15.11 -5.99 14.06
CA ARG A 349 -15.25 -6.33 15.47
C ARG A 349 -15.77 -7.73 15.64
N THR A 350 -15.26 -8.45 16.64
CA THR A 350 -15.76 -9.77 17.01
C THR A 350 -16.54 -9.68 18.30
N TYR A 351 -17.74 -10.22 18.32
CA TYR A 351 -18.55 -10.42 19.53
C TYR A 351 -18.43 -11.87 19.95
N ARG A 352 -18.20 -12.08 21.23
CA ARG A 352 -18.07 -13.41 21.85
C ARG A 352 -19.24 -13.65 22.79
N PHE A 353 -19.96 -14.74 22.54
CA PHE A 353 -21.10 -15.19 23.33
C PHE A 353 -20.67 -16.41 24.14
N HIS A 354 -20.52 -16.24 25.45
CA HIS A 354 -20.14 -17.29 26.36
C HIS A 354 -21.38 -18.04 26.85
N GLY A 355 -21.49 -19.28 26.42
CA GLY A 355 -22.59 -20.14 26.80
C GLY A 355 -22.34 -20.92 28.09
N LYS A 356 -23.31 -21.72 28.44
CA LYS A 356 -23.22 -22.67 29.52
C LYS A 356 -23.97 -23.94 29.15
N ASN A 357 -23.24 -25.00 28.81
CA ASN A 357 -23.83 -26.27 28.45
C ASN A 357 -24.55 -26.92 29.65
N ALA A 358 -25.73 -27.47 29.38
CA ALA A 358 -26.53 -28.25 30.31
C ALA A 358 -27.46 -29.15 29.50
N HIS A 359 -28.06 -30.18 30.18
CA HIS A 359 -29.09 -30.95 29.52
C HIS A 359 -30.32 -30.06 29.23
N PRO A 360 -30.76 -29.88 27.98
CA PRO A 360 -31.80 -28.90 27.62
C PRO A 360 -33.10 -29.07 28.41
N GLY A 361 -33.53 -30.30 28.71
CA GLY A 361 -34.71 -30.58 29.49
C GLY A 361 -34.69 -30.05 30.93
N ASN A 362 -33.49 -29.77 31.46
CA ASN A 362 -33.26 -29.22 32.78
C ASN A 362 -32.79 -27.74 32.72
N GLY A 363 -32.81 -27.12 31.55
CA GLY A 363 -32.20 -25.81 31.31
C GLY A 363 -32.65 -24.72 32.27
N PHE A 364 -33.91 -24.70 32.65
CA PHE A 364 -34.46 -23.76 33.64
C PHE A 364 -33.75 -23.87 34.99
N TYR A 365 -33.55 -25.10 35.49
CA TYR A 365 -32.94 -25.35 36.80
C TYR A 365 -31.42 -25.20 36.80
N THR A 366 -30.78 -25.48 35.68
CA THR A 366 -29.31 -25.43 35.51
C THR A 366 -28.82 -24.10 35.03
N LYS A 367 -29.72 -23.14 34.74
CA LYS A 367 -29.42 -21.82 34.16
C LYS A 367 -28.63 -22.00 32.85
N TYR A 368 -29.17 -22.79 31.92
CA TYR A 368 -28.61 -23.04 30.63
C TYR A 368 -28.40 -21.76 29.83
N GLY A 369 -27.21 -21.52 29.33
CA GLY A 369 -26.84 -20.36 28.51
C GLY A 369 -26.70 -20.81 27.06
N ASP A 370 -27.71 -20.62 26.24
CA ASP A 370 -27.72 -20.95 24.83
C ASP A 370 -27.07 -19.82 24.02
N ALA A 371 -25.75 -19.93 23.81
CA ALA A 371 -24.95 -18.93 23.10
C ALA A 371 -25.30 -18.85 21.61
N LEU A 372 -25.66 -19.96 20.96
CA LEU A 372 -26.07 -19.95 19.54
C LEU A 372 -27.34 -19.15 19.33
N THR A 373 -28.36 -19.41 20.16
CA THR A 373 -29.63 -18.67 20.08
C THR A 373 -29.43 -17.20 20.42
N ALA A 374 -28.59 -16.89 21.41
CA ALA A 374 -28.24 -15.51 21.77
C ALA A 374 -27.52 -14.78 20.61
N ALA A 375 -26.53 -15.42 19.98
CA ALA A 375 -25.83 -14.87 18.82
C ALA A 375 -26.78 -14.62 17.63
N SER A 376 -27.70 -15.58 17.38
CA SER A 376 -28.71 -15.44 16.32
C SER A 376 -29.70 -14.30 16.63
N TYR A 377 -30.10 -14.15 17.90
CA TYR A 377 -30.96 -13.05 18.35
C TYR A 377 -30.25 -11.69 18.20
N PHE A 378 -28.98 -11.60 18.55
CA PHE A 378 -28.16 -10.40 18.35
C PHE A 378 -28.16 -9.96 16.89
N ILE A 379 -27.87 -10.87 15.96
CA ILE A 379 -27.89 -10.59 14.51
C ILE A 379 -29.29 -10.12 14.08
N GLY A 380 -30.33 -10.76 14.59
CA GLY A 380 -31.73 -10.43 14.28
C GLY A 380 -32.23 -9.09 14.82
N GLN A 381 -31.48 -8.42 15.73
CA GLN A 381 -31.79 -7.06 16.20
C GLN A 381 -31.28 -5.96 15.25
N LEU A 382 -30.37 -6.31 14.32
CA LEU A 382 -29.84 -5.31 13.40
C LEU A 382 -30.88 -4.98 12.31
N PRO A 383 -31.08 -3.68 12.00
CA PRO A 383 -32.05 -3.27 10.99
C PRO A 383 -31.72 -3.84 9.61
N PRO A 384 -32.68 -4.46 8.88
CA PRO A 384 -32.42 -5.05 7.55
C PRO A 384 -31.86 -4.06 6.53
N GLU A 385 -32.17 -2.78 6.66
CA GLU A 385 -31.65 -1.70 5.81
C GLU A 385 -30.15 -1.48 5.96
N THR A 386 -29.55 -1.93 7.06
CA THR A 386 -28.08 -1.86 7.26
C THR A 386 -27.34 -3.05 6.64
N HIS A 387 -28.04 -4.02 6.07
CA HIS A 387 -27.41 -5.18 5.46
C HIS A 387 -26.72 -4.82 4.13
N PRO A 388 -25.59 -5.43 3.74
CA PRO A 388 -24.89 -5.15 2.47
C PRO A 388 -25.77 -5.21 1.22
N SER A 389 -26.77 -6.11 1.19
CA SER A 389 -27.70 -6.24 0.06
C SER A 389 -28.72 -5.10 -0.07
N ALA A 390 -28.87 -4.29 0.98
CA ALA A 390 -29.72 -3.11 0.97
C ALA A 390 -28.94 -1.80 0.74
N SER A 391 -27.60 -1.87 0.82
CA SER A 391 -26.70 -0.72 0.73
C SER A 391 -26.21 -0.51 -0.72
N LYS A 392 -26.26 0.73 -1.18
CA LYS A 392 -25.82 1.15 -2.52
C LYS A 392 -25.07 2.49 -2.46
N ASP A 393 -24.44 2.84 -3.54
CA ASP A 393 -23.73 4.11 -3.69
C ASP A 393 -22.83 4.41 -2.48
N LYS A 394 -23.10 5.49 -1.75
CA LYS A 394 -22.38 5.88 -0.53
C LYS A 394 -23.04 5.40 0.77
N GLU A 395 -24.09 4.62 0.70
CA GLU A 395 -24.72 4.05 1.88
C GLU A 395 -23.79 3.01 2.52
N GLY A 396 -23.57 3.13 3.83
CA GLY A 396 -22.79 2.19 4.62
C GLY A 396 -23.56 0.91 4.95
N TYR A 397 -22.90 -0.04 5.64
CA TYR A 397 -23.55 -1.27 6.08
C TYR A 397 -22.89 -1.92 7.29
N ILE A 398 -23.66 -2.77 7.96
CA ILE A 398 -23.22 -3.71 8.99
C ILE A 398 -23.32 -5.13 8.40
N HIS A 399 -22.23 -5.88 8.41
CA HIS A 399 -22.20 -7.25 7.89
C HIS A 399 -21.71 -8.24 8.95
N CYS A 400 -22.65 -9.00 9.51
CA CYS A 400 -22.32 -10.19 10.31
C CYS A 400 -21.96 -11.33 9.32
N TYR A 401 -20.66 -11.53 9.06
CA TYR A 401 -20.22 -12.41 7.98
C TYR A 401 -19.77 -13.80 8.43
N SER A 402 -19.63 -14.01 9.74
CA SER A 402 -19.24 -15.32 10.28
C SER A 402 -19.86 -15.54 11.64
N VAL A 403 -20.32 -16.77 11.84
CA VAL A 403 -20.68 -17.33 13.16
C VAL A 403 -19.93 -18.64 13.31
N SER A 404 -19.07 -18.75 14.33
CA SER A 404 -18.20 -19.92 14.52
C SER A 404 -17.98 -20.19 16.01
N HIS A 405 -17.44 -21.36 16.34
CA HIS A 405 -16.91 -21.59 17.68
C HIS A 405 -15.52 -20.97 17.82
N PRO A 406 -15.14 -20.47 19.02
CA PRO A 406 -13.74 -20.19 19.33
C PRO A 406 -12.98 -21.50 19.54
N THR A 407 -11.63 -21.43 19.43
CA THR A 407 -10.74 -22.55 19.75
C THR A 407 -9.98 -22.28 21.04
N ASP A 408 -9.62 -23.36 21.75
CA ASP A 408 -8.69 -23.32 22.88
C ASP A 408 -7.22 -23.20 22.42
N GLU A 409 -6.28 -23.15 23.38
CA GLU A 409 -4.83 -23.07 23.08
C GLU A 409 -4.29 -24.30 22.33
N MET A 410 -5.01 -25.41 22.30
CA MET A 410 -4.66 -26.65 21.59
C MET A 410 -5.36 -26.77 20.23
N GLY A 411 -6.16 -25.75 19.85
CA GLY A 411 -6.91 -25.75 18.59
C GLY A 411 -8.24 -26.51 18.62
N ASN A 412 -8.72 -26.96 19.79
CA ASN A 412 -10.03 -27.62 19.90
C ASN A 412 -11.15 -26.60 20.00
N GLU A 413 -12.28 -26.86 19.35
CA GLU A 413 -13.45 -25.99 19.44
C GLU A 413 -14.04 -25.96 20.86
N ILE A 414 -14.32 -24.75 21.36
CA ILE A 414 -15.07 -24.51 22.61
C ILE A 414 -16.55 -24.49 22.22
N THR A 415 -17.20 -25.64 22.22
CA THR A 415 -18.55 -25.85 21.65
C THR A 415 -19.70 -25.14 22.41
N GLU A 416 -19.45 -24.61 23.60
CA GLU A 416 -20.44 -23.83 24.36
C GLU A 416 -20.43 -22.35 24.00
N ASP A 417 -19.36 -21.84 23.38
CA ASP A 417 -19.17 -20.45 23.02
C ASP A 417 -19.37 -20.23 21.51
N TYR A 418 -19.81 -19.03 21.13
CA TYR A 418 -19.90 -18.60 19.75
C TYR A 418 -19.27 -17.24 19.52
N LEU A 419 -18.62 -17.10 18.36
CA LEU A 419 -18.10 -15.83 17.85
C LEU A 419 -19.00 -15.33 16.73
N VAL A 420 -19.34 -14.04 16.76
CA VAL A 420 -19.96 -13.33 15.63
C VAL A 420 -18.97 -12.30 15.13
N LYS A 421 -18.45 -12.48 13.91
CA LYS A 421 -17.57 -11.52 13.27
C LYS A 421 -18.39 -10.52 12.47
N VAL A 422 -18.16 -9.23 12.73
CA VAL A 422 -18.90 -8.11 12.16
C VAL A 422 -17.95 -7.19 11.41
N ARG A 423 -18.35 -6.78 10.20
CA ARG A 423 -17.70 -5.72 9.41
C ARG A 423 -18.59 -4.50 9.37
N LEU A 424 -18.00 -3.32 9.51
CA LEU A 424 -18.62 -2.02 9.28
C LEU A 424 -17.99 -1.39 8.04
N ARG A 425 -18.82 -0.78 7.20
CA ARG A 425 -18.38 -0.01 6.04
C ARG A 425 -19.20 1.27 5.97
N TYR A 426 -18.55 2.43 5.91
CA TYR A 426 -19.22 3.73 5.87
C TYR A 426 -18.33 4.79 5.23
N PHE A 427 -18.93 5.77 4.55
CA PHE A 427 -18.22 6.93 4.01
C PHE A 427 -18.16 8.07 5.03
N ASP A 428 -19.24 8.28 5.79
CA ASP A 428 -19.35 9.32 6.79
C ASP A 428 -19.10 8.76 8.19
N ALA A 429 -18.27 9.44 8.99
CA ALA A 429 -17.99 9.04 10.37
C ALA A 429 -19.27 8.96 11.23
N GLN A 430 -20.28 9.81 10.95
CA GLN A 430 -21.56 9.78 11.64
C GLN A 430 -22.33 8.47 11.41
N ASP A 431 -22.25 7.89 10.20
CA ASP A 431 -22.83 6.57 9.91
C ASP A 431 -22.11 5.49 10.71
N GLY A 432 -20.77 5.56 10.79
CA GLY A 432 -19.98 4.67 11.63
C GLY A 432 -20.39 4.70 13.09
N ASP A 433 -20.61 5.88 13.65
CA ASP A 433 -21.08 6.04 15.02
C ASP A 433 -22.49 5.48 15.20
N THR A 434 -23.37 5.68 14.23
CA THR A 434 -24.72 5.10 14.23
C THR A 434 -24.67 3.58 14.22
N PHE A 435 -23.81 2.97 13.40
CA PHE A 435 -23.65 1.52 13.34
C PHE A 435 -23.11 0.94 14.66
N ARG A 436 -22.15 1.62 15.30
CA ARG A 436 -21.66 1.22 16.64
C ARG A 436 -22.76 1.27 17.68
N GLN A 437 -23.62 2.29 17.65
CA GLN A 437 -24.79 2.40 18.55
C GLN A 437 -25.78 1.26 18.33
N LEU A 438 -26.10 0.90 17.08
CA LEU A 438 -26.98 -0.24 16.76
C LEU A 438 -26.42 -1.57 17.29
N LEU A 439 -25.11 -1.80 17.15
CA LEU A 439 -24.44 -2.99 17.70
C LEU A 439 -24.47 -3.02 19.23
N ASP A 440 -24.25 -1.89 19.88
CA ASP A 440 -24.33 -1.77 21.34
C ASP A 440 -25.76 -2.00 21.87
N GLU A 441 -26.76 -1.50 21.15
CA GLU A 441 -28.16 -1.73 21.48
C GLU A 441 -28.56 -3.20 21.29
N ALA A 442 -28.15 -3.81 20.19
CA ALA A 442 -28.35 -5.23 19.93
C ALA A 442 -27.73 -6.10 21.03
N SER A 443 -26.51 -5.77 21.47
CA SER A 443 -25.82 -6.44 22.56
C SER A 443 -26.59 -6.33 23.88
N LYS A 444 -27.05 -5.12 24.25
CA LYS A 444 -27.84 -4.89 25.47
C LYS A 444 -29.19 -5.63 25.47
N LEU A 445 -29.89 -5.62 24.32
CA LEU A 445 -31.17 -6.35 24.17
C LEU A 445 -30.95 -7.85 24.29
N THR A 446 -29.86 -8.37 23.69
CA THR A 446 -29.53 -9.78 23.77
C THR A 446 -29.16 -10.20 25.20
N ALA A 447 -28.32 -9.44 25.89
CA ALA A 447 -27.97 -9.71 27.28
C ALA A 447 -29.20 -9.73 28.22
N LYS A 448 -30.19 -8.87 27.96
CA LYS A 448 -31.46 -8.87 28.67
C LYS A 448 -32.31 -10.12 28.35
N ALA A 449 -32.35 -10.55 27.11
CA ALA A 449 -33.15 -11.71 26.67
C ALA A 449 -32.50 -13.03 27.11
N PHE A 450 -31.19 -13.11 27.16
CA PHE A 450 -30.38 -14.30 27.49
C PHE A 450 -29.50 -14.05 28.74
N PRO A 451 -30.04 -13.93 29.95
CA PRO A 451 -29.31 -13.49 31.14
C PRO A 451 -28.25 -14.48 31.63
N TYR A 452 -28.16 -15.67 31.04
CA TYR A 452 -27.16 -16.69 31.35
C TYR A 452 -26.08 -16.83 30.28
N VAL A 453 -26.09 -15.97 29.23
CA VAL A 453 -25.04 -15.82 28.22
C VAL A 453 -24.33 -14.51 28.51
N MET A 454 -23.02 -14.58 28.74
CA MET A 454 -22.18 -13.38 28.82
C MET A 454 -21.78 -12.97 27.41
N ILE A 455 -21.79 -11.67 27.15
CA ILE A 455 -21.42 -11.12 25.82
C ILE A 455 -20.23 -10.18 26.01
N ASP A 456 -19.14 -10.51 25.36
CA ASP A 456 -17.96 -9.65 25.28
C ASP A 456 -17.76 -9.21 23.82
N ALA A 457 -17.05 -8.11 23.63
CA ALA A 457 -16.64 -7.63 22.32
C ALA A 457 -15.15 -7.32 22.31
N ASP A 458 -14.46 -7.83 21.31
CA ASP A 458 -13.06 -7.49 21.09
C ASP A 458 -12.93 -5.97 20.75
N PRO A 459 -11.75 -5.36 20.94
CA PRO A 459 -11.50 -4.03 20.43
C PRO A 459 -11.78 -3.97 18.91
N GLU A 460 -12.37 -2.85 18.47
CA GLU A 460 -12.57 -2.62 17.05
C GLU A 460 -11.24 -2.44 16.35
N VAL A 461 -11.08 -3.09 15.18
CA VAL A 461 -9.89 -2.98 14.33
C VAL A 461 -10.26 -2.18 13.09
N MET A 462 -9.58 -1.06 12.87
CA MET A 462 -9.64 -0.31 11.63
C MET A 462 -8.80 -1.04 10.57
N GLN A 463 -9.41 -1.43 9.46
CA GLN A 463 -8.74 -2.12 8.36
C GLN A 463 -8.19 -1.10 7.34
N TYR A 464 -9.01 -0.13 6.95
CA TYR A 464 -8.64 1.01 6.13
C TYR A 464 -9.56 2.21 6.42
N GLU A 465 -9.08 3.41 6.14
CA GLU A 465 -9.81 4.65 6.39
C GLU A 465 -10.19 5.35 5.08
N ASN A 466 -11.23 6.18 5.11
CA ASN A 466 -11.59 7.00 3.96
C ASN A 466 -10.47 8.01 3.68
N VAL A 467 -9.81 7.86 2.54
CA VAL A 467 -8.66 8.70 2.12
C VAL A 467 -9.01 10.19 2.05
N ALA A 468 -10.28 10.54 1.83
CA ALA A 468 -10.73 11.92 1.75
C ALA A 468 -10.52 12.69 3.06
N TYR A 469 -10.42 12.03 4.21
CA TYR A 469 -10.26 12.70 5.51
C TYR A 469 -8.89 13.38 5.67
N THR A 470 -7.85 12.81 5.06
CA THR A 470 -6.46 13.25 5.23
C THR A 470 -5.77 13.61 3.90
N MET A 471 -6.49 13.54 2.77
CA MET A 471 -5.99 13.88 1.45
C MET A 471 -5.53 15.34 1.35
N TYR A 472 -4.46 15.57 0.60
CA TYR A 472 -3.94 16.91 0.35
C TYR A 472 -5.01 17.83 -0.26
N PRO A 473 -5.24 19.04 0.32
CA PRO A 473 -6.27 19.97 -0.15
C PRO A 473 -6.07 20.38 -1.62
N GLY A 474 -7.14 20.27 -2.43
CA GLY A 474 -7.11 20.64 -3.85
C GLY A 474 -6.43 19.63 -4.77
N LEU A 475 -5.98 18.48 -4.28
CA LEU A 475 -5.29 17.46 -5.09
C LEU A 475 -6.14 16.97 -6.27
N CYS A 476 -7.45 16.82 -6.09
CA CYS A 476 -8.35 16.39 -7.16
C CYS A 476 -8.31 17.34 -8.37
N ASP A 477 -8.36 18.65 -8.13
CA ASP A 477 -8.29 19.65 -9.20
C ASP A 477 -6.93 19.65 -9.90
N LEU A 478 -5.85 19.39 -9.16
CA LEU A 478 -4.50 19.28 -9.72
C LEU A 478 -4.37 18.05 -10.64
N ILE A 479 -4.93 16.91 -10.23
CA ILE A 479 -4.96 15.67 -11.03
C ILE A 479 -5.76 15.89 -12.32
N ILE A 480 -6.97 16.47 -12.23
CA ILE A 480 -7.80 16.77 -13.40
C ILE A 480 -7.04 17.67 -14.38
N LYS A 481 -6.45 18.76 -13.87
CA LYS A 481 -5.66 19.70 -14.69
C LYS A 481 -4.44 19.03 -15.33
N ALA A 482 -3.77 18.15 -14.61
CA ALA A 482 -2.62 17.42 -15.12
C ALA A 482 -3.01 16.42 -16.22
N ALA A 483 -4.11 15.68 -16.02
CA ALA A 483 -4.66 14.76 -17.01
C ALA A 483 -5.11 15.46 -18.29
N GLU A 484 -5.78 16.62 -18.17
CA GLU A 484 -6.20 17.42 -19.32
C GLU A 484 -5.02 17.89 -20.18
N LYS A 485 -3.87 18.24 -19.58
CA LYS A 485 -2.64 18.56 -20.33
C LYS A 485 -2.16 17.40 -21.22
N GLU A 486 -2.38 16.18 -20.77
CA GLU A 486 -2.02 14.94 -21.51
C GLU A 486 -3.16 14.44 -22.40
N GLY A 487 -4.28 15.19 -22.51
CA GLY A 487 -5.44 14.84 -23.33
C GLY A 487 -6.32 13.74 -22.73
N VAL A 488 -6.20 13.47 -21.43
CA VAL A 488 -7.02 12.51 -20.68
C VAL A 488 -8.08 13.28 -19.90
N LYS A 489 -9.32 12.78 -19.95
CA LYS A 489 -10.40 13.29 -19.12
C LYS A 489 -10.64 12.31 -17.96
N LEU A 490 -10.29 12.71 -16.76
CA LEU A 490 -10.55 11.96 -15.53
C LEU A 490 -11.70 12.58 -14.74
N THR A 491 -12.52 11.70 -14.16
CA THR A 491 -13.65 12.09 -13.31
C THR A 491 -13.44 11.51 -11.90
N PRO A 492 -13.54 12.30 -10.84
CA PRO A 492 -13.47 11.78 -9.47
C PRO A 492 -14.66 10.89 -9.18
N ARG A 493 -14.42 9.77 -8.48
CA ARG A 493 -15.46 8.82 -8.05
C ARG A 493 -15.22 8.32 -6.63
N SER A 494 -16.26 7.73 -6.02
CA SER A 494 -16.18 7.04 -4.75
C SER A 494 -15.98 5.54 -4.99
N GLU A 495 -15.17 4.88 -4.15
CA GLU A 495 -14.96 3.44 -4.18
C GLU A 495 -15.53 2.76 -2.93
N ARG A 496 -16.04 1.54 -3.09
CA ARG A 496 -16.56 0.74 -1.97
C ARG A 496 -15.54 -0.25 -1.40
N GLY A 497 -14.30 -0.20 -1.88
CA GLY A 497 -13.13 -0.94 -1.43
C GLY A 497 -12.10 -0.06 -0.72
N GLY A 498 -10.95 -0.62 -0.38
CA GLY A 498 -9.78 0.10 0.13
C GLY A 498 -8.60 -0.11 -0.82
N THR A 499 -7.56 0.68 -0.66
CA THR A 499 -6.29 0.62 -1.40
C THR A 499 -5.14 0.71 -0.41
N THR A 500 -3.90 0.55 -0.87
CA THR A 500 -2.71 0.75 -0.01
C THR A 500 -2.76 2.11 0.71
N ALA A 501 -3.14 3.20 0.02
CA ALA A 501 -3.29 4.53 0.63
C ALA A 501 -4.33 4.56 1.74
N ALA A 502 -5.45 3.85 1.58
CA ALA A 502 -6.49 3.77 2.61
C ALA A 502 -6.06 2.94 3.83
N MET A 503 -5.27 1.88 3.62
CA MET A 503 -4.69 1.08 4.71
C MET A 503 -3.65 1.88 5.50
N LEU A 504 -2.81 2.66 4.82
CA LEU A 504 -1.85 3.56 5.45
C LEU A 504 -2.54 4.69 6.23
N ALA A 505 -3.64 5.25 5.70
CA ALA A 505 -4.44 6.26 6.39
C ALA A 505 -4.97 5.73 7.74
N ALA A 506 -5.41 4.47 7.81
CA ALA A 506 -5.81 3.82 9.06
C ALA A 506 -4.65 3.65 10.07
N LYS A 507 -3.40 3.74 9.63
CA LYS A 507 -2.19 3.72 10.47
C LYS A 507 -1.69 5.13 10.83
N GLY A 508 -2.43 6.18 10.45
CA GLY A 508 -2.11 7.58 10.76
C GLY A 508 -1.28 8.29 9.70
N GLN A 509 -1.06 7.66 8.54
CA GLN A 509 -0.48 8.32 7.38
C GLN A 509 -1.53 9.17 6.63
N LYS A 510 -1.10 9.99 5.67
CA LYS A 510 -2.03 10.68 4.78
C LYS A 510 -2.67 9.70 3.81
N GLY A 511 -3.96 9.89 3.54
CA GLY A 511 -4.67 9.22 2.47
C GLY A 511 -4.46 9.93 1.13
N GLY A 512 -4.76 9.24 0.05
CA GLY A 512 -4.62 9.76 -1.29
C GLY A 512 -5.54 9.07 -2.30
N PRO A 513 -5.76 9.71 -3.46
CA PRO A 513 -6.56 9.15 -4.54
C PRO A 513 -5.88 7.93 -5.14
N CYS A 514 -6.68 7.06 -5.76
CA CYS A 514 -6.18 5.95 -6.55
C CYS A 514 -6.40 6.24 -8.05
N LEU A 515 -5.30 6.25 -8.81
CA LEU A 515 -5.29 6.47 -10.25
C LEU A 515 -5.41 5.12 -10.99
N TYR A 516 -5.93 5.18 -12.22
CA TYR A 516 -5.92 4.05 -13.14
C TYR A 516 -4.51 3.51 -13.35
N SER A 517 -4.32 2.19 -13.22
CA SER A 517 -3.03 1.52 -13.44
C SER A 517 -2.91 0.85 -14.82
N GLY A 518 -4.01 0.61 -15.49
CA GLY A 518 -4.04 -0.13 -16.76
C GLY A 518 -4.66 -1.51 -16.66
N GLN A 519 -4.96 -1.97 -15.46
CA GLN A 519 -5.59 -3.27 -15.20
C GLN A 519 -7.04 -3.32 -15.68
N GLN A 520 -7.46 -4.47 -16.15
CA GLN A 520 -8.82 -4.75 -16.58
C GLN A 520 -9.22 -6.18 -16.24
N ALA A 521 -10.47 -6.37 -15.83
CA ALA A 521 -11.05 -7.65 -15.44
C ALA A 521 -10.22 -8.35 -14.35
N GLU A 522 -9.75 -7.56 -13.39
CA GLU A 522 -8.95 -7.96 -12.24
C GLU A 522 -9.55 -9.14 -11.48
N HIS A 523 -8.75 -9.86 -10.69
CA HIS A 523 -9.15 -11.04 -9.90
C HIS A 523 -9.76 -12.17 -10.73
N SER A 524 -9.38 -12.28 -12.02
CA SER A 524 -9.95 -13.28 -12.91
C SER A 524 -8.97 -13.81 -13.97
N ILE A 525 -9.32 -14.95 -14.60
CA ILE A 525 -8.59 -15.49 -15.76
C ILE A 525 -8.85 -14.68 -17.04
N TYR A 526 -9.76 -13.70 -17.01
CA TYR A 526 -10.04 -12.77 -18.12
C TYR A 526 -9.17 -11.51 -18.06
N GLU A 527 -8.25 -11.43 -17.15
CA GLU A 527 -7.42 -10.25 -16.89
C GLU A 527 -6.58 -9.87 -18.11
N TRP A 528 -6.53 -8.57 -18.40
CA TRP A 528 -5.72 -8.02 -19.48
C TRP A 528 -5.30 -6.58 -19.20
N THR A 529 -4.31 -6.09 -19.97
CA THR A 529 -3.86 -4.70 -19.92
C THR A 529 -3.48 -4.16 -21.29
N CYS A 530 -3.30 -2.83 -21.38
CA CYS A 530 -2.89 -2.12 -22.59
C CYS A 530 -1.63 -1.30 -22.33
N ALA A 531 -0.58 -1.57 -23.09
CA ALA A 531 0.72 -0.90 -22.92
C ALA A 531 0.65 0.62 -23.19
N GLU A 532 -0.18 1.06 -24.12
CA GLU A 532 -0.39 2.48 -24.41
C GLU A 532 -1.16 3.20 -23.30
N ASP A 533 -2.01 2.50 -22.57
CA ASP A 533 -2.72 3.06 -21.43
C ASP A 533 -1.78 3.23 -20.25
N MET A 534 -0.92 2.25 -19.94
CA MET A 534 0.16 2.41 -18.96
C MET A 534 1.07 3.59 -19.32
N TYR A 535 1.48 3.73 -20.59
CA TYR A 535 2.25 4.89 -21.06
C TYR A 535 1.50 6.21 -20.80
N GLN A 536 0.20 6.25 -21.07
CA GLN A 536 -0.62 7.44 -20.84
C GLN A 536 -0.62 7.83 -19.35
N MET A 537 -0.70 6.84 -18.44
CA MET A 537 -0.67 7.09 -17.01
C MET A 537 0.71 7.52 -16.50
N VAL A 538 1.81 7.01 -17.06
CA VAL A 538 3.15 7.56 -16.82
C VAL A 538 3.20 9.06 -17.14
N MET A 539 2.61 9.47 -18.26
CA MET A 539 2.58 10.89 -18.65
C MET A 539 1.68 11.74 -17.75
N VAL A 540 0.53 11.19 -17.33
CA VAL A 540 -0.37 11.85 -16.37
C VAL A 540 0.34 12.04 -15.02
N ALA A 541 0.96 11.00 -14.48
CA ALA A 541 1.68 11.07 -13.21
C ALA A 541 2.85 12.08 -13.27
N ARG A 542 3.62 12.10 -14.37
CA ARG A 542 4.64 13.13 -14.62
C ARG A 542 4.02 14.54 -14.66
N SER A 543 2.86 14.70 -15.31
CA SER A 543 2.15 15.98 -15.41
C SER A 543 1.59 16.44 -14.06
N ILE A 544 1.21 15.50 -13.16
CA ILE A 544 0.83 15.81 -11.77
C ILE A 544 2.03 16.42 -11.03
N ILE A 545 3.21 15.79 -11.09
CA ILE A 545 4.44 16.30 -10.47
C ILE A 545 4.73 17.74 -10.98
N GLU A 546 4.70 17.95 -12.30
CA GLU A 546 4.91 19.28 -12.90
C GLU A 546 3.84 20.30 -12.45
N THR A 547 2.59 19.86 -12.29
CA THR A 547 1.48 20.74 -11.90
C THR A 547 1.58 21.15 -10.43
N VAL A 548 1.99 20.22 -9.54
CA VAL A 548 2.26 20.49 -8.13
C VAL A 548 3.43 21.48 -8.00
N ALA A 549 4.51 21.28 -8.75
CA ALA A 549 5.69 22.16 -8.69
C ALA A 549 5.44 23.58 -9.26
N ASN A 550 4.34 23.80 -9.97
CA ASN A 550 3.98 25.11 -10.55
C ASN A 550 2.80 25.76 -9.81
N GLN A 551 2.46 25.34 -8.60
CA GLN A 551 1.52 26.03 -7.72
C GLN A 551 2.16 27.29 -7.14
#